data_8cde47bb427bdd433e86a02df2290d8f
#
_entry.id   8cde47bb427bdd433e86a02df2290d8f
#
_cell.length_a   1.000
_cell.length_b   1.000
_cell.length_c   1.000
_cell.angle_alpha   90.00
_cell.angle_beta   90.00
_cell.angle_gamma   90.00
#
_symmetry.space_group_name_H-M   'P 1'
#
loop_
_entity.id
_entity.type
_entity.pdbx_description
1 polymer ?
#
loop_
_entity_poly.entity_id
_entity_poly.type
_entity_poly.pdbx_seq_one_letter_code
_entity_poly.pdbx_strand_id
1 'polypeptide(L)'
;FLFSSDNFTTPRPFEPDIAVALDEVFNQKLDGLHEIESQVYERRGGTSVAPPAGDEKARRFWLKTRWSGRQRKEAYKYRDLLVELYGEEKGRAVQFAETFELSQYGRQPKPTELRTKLFPFFGAE
;
A
#
# COMPACT_ATOMS: atom_id res chain seq x y z
N PHE A 1 10.35 -4.84 12.37
CA PHE A 1 9.35 -5.46 11.48
C PHE A 1 8.16 -4.56 11.32
N LEU A 2 7.58 -4.54 10.10
CA LEU A 2 6.35 -3.82 9.77
C LEU A 2 5.32 -4.81 9.22
N PHE A 3 4.08 -4.68 9.64
CA PHE A 3 2.96 -5.35 9.01
C PHE A 3 2.39 -4.45 7.90
N SER A 4 2.18 -5.00 6.71
CA SER A 4 1.40 -4.31 5.68
C SER A 4 -0.09 -4.37 6.01
N SER A 5 -0.89 -3.51 5.37
CA SER A 5 -2.32 -3.42 5.62
C SER A 5 -3.04 -4.77 5.55
N ASP A 6 -3.83 -5.05 6.56
CA ASP A 6 -4.64 -6.27 6.70
C ASP A 6 -6.05 -5.92 7.15
N ASN A 7 -6.95 -6.91 7.03
CA ASN A 7 -8.32 -6.83 7.50
C ASN A 7 -8.55 -7.64 8.79
N PHE A 8 -7.49 -8.05 9.48
CA PHE A 8 -7.62 -8.74 10.75
C PHE A 8 -8.30 -7.85 11.79
N THR A 9 -9.16 -8.46 12.58
CA THR A 9 -9.86 -7.81 13.69
C THR A 9 -9.48 -8.44 15.03
N THR A 10 -8.81 -9.59 15.01
CA THR A 10 -8.40 -10.36 16.18
C THR A 10 -6.93 -10.70 16.13
N PRO A 11 -6.14 -10.51 17.18
CA PRO A 11 -6.55 -10.08 18.54
C PRO A 11 -6.91 -8.59 18.65
N ARG A 12 -6.51 -7.76 17.69
CA ARG A 12 -6.88 -6.35 17.58
C ARG A 12 -6.95 -5.91 16.10
N PRO A 13 -7.71 -4.86 15.78
CA PRO A 13 -7.70 -4.28 14.44
C PRO A 13 -6.30 -3.80 14.03
N PHE A 14 -6.04 -3.77 12.71
CA PHE A 14 -4.86 -3.14 12.14
C PHE A 14 -4.95 -1.62 12.31
N GLU A 15 -3.93 -1.03 12.93
CA GLU A 15 -3.80 0.41 13.18
C GLU A 15 -2.44 0.89 12.64
N PRO A 16 -2.40 1.51 11.46
CA PRO A 16 -1.13 1.88 10.84
C PRO A 16 -0.46 3.07 11.52
N ASP A 17 0.85 2.96 11.71
CA ASP A 17 1.75 4.05 12.13
C ASP A 17 2.24 4.88 10.95
N ILE A 18 2.23 4.30 9.75
CA ILE A 18 2.78 4.87 8.51
C ILE A 18 1.80 4.66 7.36
N ALA A 19 1.58 5.72 6.59
CA ALA A 19 0.90 5.68 5.30
C ALA A 19 1.81 6.26 4.23
N VAL A 20 2.11 5.49 3.20
CA VAL A 20 3.02 5.86 2.11
C VAL A 20 2.22 6.20 0.86
N ALA A 21 2.38 7.42 0.34
CA ALA A 21 1.81 7.83 -0.93
C ALA A 21 2.50 7.09 -2.09
N LEU A 22 1.70 6.54 -3.00
CA LEU A 22 2.19 5.75 -4.13
C LEU A 22 2.02 6.43 -5.49
N ASP A 23 1.42 7.62 -5.53
CA ASP A 23 1.01 8.26 -6.78
C ASP A 23 2.13 8.31 -7.84
N GLU A 24 3.33 8.72 -7.43
CA GLU A 24 4.48 8.84 -8.32
C GLU A 24 5.07 7.48 -8.77
N VAL A 25 4.93 6.45 -7.95
CA VAL A 25 5.54 5.13 -8.18
C VAL A 25 4.52 4.03 -8.48
N PHE A 26 3.25 4.38 -8.60
CA PHE A 26 2.18 3.39 -8.74
C PHE A 26 2.34 2.50 -9.98
N ASN A 27 2.77 3.07 -11.11
CA ASN A 27 3.03 2.29 -12.32
C ASN A 27 4.22 1.33 -12.15
N GLN A 28 5.31 1.77 -11.51
CA GLN A 28 6.45 0.89 -11.20
C GLN A 28 6.05 -0.28 -10.30
N LYS A 29 5.17 -0.01 -9.32
CA LYS A 29 4.60 -1.07 -8.49
C LYS A 29 3.79 -2.07 -9.30
N LEU A 30 2.98 -1.61 -10.24
CA LEU A 30 2.22 -2.49 -11.14
C LEU A 30 3.13 -3.33 -12.03
N ASP A 31 4.21 -2.74 -12.54
CA ASP A 31 5.21 -3.48 -13.34
C ASP A 31 5.87 -4.58 -12.49
N GLY A 32 6.31 -4.27 -11.29
CA GLY A 32 6.86 -5.28 -10.37
C GLY A 32 5.86 -6.38 -10.01
N LEU A 33 4.59 -6.06 -9.78
CA LEU A 33 3.54 -7.04 -9.52
C LEU A 33 3.26 -7.91 -10.74
N HIS A 34 3.36 -7.36 -11.95
CA HIS A 34 3.16 -8.08 -13.19
C HIS A 34 4.15 -9.24 -13.37
N GLU A 35 5.40 -9.04 -12.93
CA GLU A 35 6.45 -10.07 -12.99
C GLU A 35 6.24 -11.23 -12.00
N ILE A 36 5.36 -11.07 -11.01
CA ILE A 36 5.09 -12.10 -10.00
C ILE A 36 3.85 -12.91 -10.40
N GLU A 37 3.92 -13.61 -11.53
CA GLU A 37 2.78 -14.28 -12.16
C GLU A 37 2.05 -15.24 -11.23
N SER A 38 2.78 -16.11 -10.54
CA SER A 38 2.20 -17.14 -9.67
C SER A 38 1.39 -16.58 -8.51
N GLN A 39 1.76 -15.42 -7.99
CA GLN A 39 1.08 -14.78 -6.87
C GLN A 39 -0.08 -13.88 -7.33
N VAL A 40 0.06 -13.28 -8.50
CA VAL A 40 -0.87 -12.27 -9.00
C VAL A 40 -1.95 -12.88 -9.87
N TYR A 41 -1.59 -13.73 -10.83
CA TYR A 41 -2.52 -14.24 -11.84
C TYR A 41 -2.96 -15.68 -11.62
N GLU A 42 -2.11 -16.53 -11.01
CA GLU A 42 -2.37 -17.97 -10.85
C GLU A 42 -2.94 -18.31 -9.48
N ARG A 43 -2.99 -17.37 -8.54
CA ARG A 43 -3.49 -17.62 -7.20
C ARG A 43 -4.96 -18.06 -7.23
N ARG A 44 -5.19 -19.32 -6.89
CA ARG A 44 -6.53 -19.89 -6.75
C ARG A 44 -7.20 -19.38 -5.46
N GLY A 45 -8.46 -18.97 -5.54
CA GLY A 45 -9.27 -18.63 -4.36
C GLY A 45 -9.81 -17.19 -4.31
N GLY A 46 -9.63 -16.39 -5.35
CA GLY A 46 -10.30 -15.09 -5.47
C GLY A 46 -11.60 -15.18 -6.27
N THR A 47 -12.54 -14.28 -6.04
CA THR A 47 -13.80 -14.16 -6.80
C THR A 47 -13.60 -13.63 -8.22
N SER A 48 -12.40 -13.16 -8.55
CA SER A 48 -12.03 -12.58 -9.84
C SER A 48 -11.01 -13.47 -10.52
N VAL A 49 -11.38 -13.99 -11.68
CA VAL A 49 -10.50 -14.80 -12.53
C VAL A 49 -9.58 -13.85 -13.32
N ALA A 50 -8.28 -14.06 -13.20
CA ALA A 50 -7.31 -13.31 -14.00
C ALA A 50 -7.37 -13.72 -15.48
N PRO A 51 -7.05 -12.81 -16.43
CA PRO A 51 -6.95 -13.15 -17.84
C PRO A 51 -5.88 -14.24 -18.10
N PRO A 52 -6.04 -15.06 -19.16
CA PRO A 52 -5.13 -16.14 -19.46
C PRO A 52 -3.71 -15.65 -19.78
N ALA A 53 -2.73 -16.55 -19.64
CA ALA A 53 -1.38 -16.30 -20.09
C ALA A 53 -1.35 -15.98 -21.60
N GLY A 54 -0.52 -15.02 -21.99
CA GLY A 54 -0.41 -14.56 -23.39
C GLY A 54 -1.27 -13.35 -23.74
N ASP A 55 -2.25 -12.99 -22.94
CA ASP A 55 -2.97 -11.72 -23.10
C ASP A 55 -2.42 -10.64 -22.15
N GLU A 56 -1.24 -10.14 -22.46
CA GLU A 56 -0.52 -9.13 -21.68
C GLU A 56 -1.35 -7.86 -21.44
N LYS A 57 -2.06 -7.38 -22.46
CA LYS A 57 -2.87 -6.17 -22.37
C LYS A 57 -4.03 -6.34 -21.39
N ALA A 58 -4.74 -7.46 -21.48
CA ALA A 58 -5.84 -7.77 -20.56
C ALA A 58 -5.31 -8.00 -19.13
N ARG A 59 -4.17 -8.66 -18.95
CA ARG A 59 -3.53 -8.88 -17.64
C ARG A 59 -3.14 -7.58 -16.98
N ARG A 60 -2.46 -6.68 -17.68
CA ARG A 60 -2.08 -5.35 -17.15
C ARG A 60 -3.29 -4.49 -16.81
N PHE A 61 -4.33 -4.50 -17.64
CA PHE A 61 -5.57 -3.79 -17.35
C PHE A 61 -6.27 -4.34 -16.11
N TRP A 62 -6.39 -5.66 -16.00
CA TRP A 62 -6.98 -6.33 -14.85
C TRP A 62 -6.21 -6.03 -13.55
N LEU A 63 -4.88 -6.14 -13.60
CA LEU A 63 -3.99 -5.83 -12.49
C LEU A 63 -4.17 -4.37 -12.03
N LYS A 64 -4.10 -3.42 -12.96
CA LYS A 64 -4.28 -1.99 -12.68
C LYS A 64 -5.61 -1.71 -12.02
N THR A 65 -6.69 -2.26 -12.54
CA THR A 65 -8.04 -2.07 -11.99
C THR A 65 -8.14 -2.57 -10.57
N ARG A 66 -7.63 -3.79 -10.32
CA ARG A 66 -7.67 -4.43 -9.01
C ARG A 66 -6.85 -3.67 -7.96
N TRP A 67 -5.60 -3.34 -8.29
CA TRP A 67 -4.71 -2.64 -7.35
C TRP A 67 -5.11 -1.18 -7.15
N SER A 68 -5.56 -0.48 -8.19
CA SER A 68 -6.10 0.88 -8.03
C SER A 68 -7.24 0.93 -7.03
N GLY A 69 -8.17 0.00 -7.10
CA GLY A 69 -9.29 -0.07 -6.15
C GLY A 69 -8.83 -0.27 -4.71
N ARG A 70 -7.87 -1.19 -4.48
CA ARG A 70 -7.30 -1.45 -3.16
C ARG A 70 -6.57 -0.23 -2.60
N GLN A 71 -5.65 0.35 -3.38
CA GLN A 71 -4.80 1.44 -2.91
C GLN A 71 -5.57 2.77 -2.73
N ARG A 72 -6.60 3.00 -3.51
CA ARG A 72 -7.52 4.14 -3.29
C ARG A 72 -8.31 4.00 -1.99
N LYS A 73 -8.77 2.78 -1.69
CA LYS A 73 -9.48 2.50 -0.44
C LYS A 73 -8.57 2.75 0.78
N GLU A 74 -7.29 2.36 0.71
CA GLU A 74 -6.31 2.66 1.75
C GLU A 74 -6.10 4.17 1.89
N ALA A 75 -5.86 4.90 0.80
CA ALA A 75 -5.70 6.35 0.83
C ALA A 75 -6.93 7.07 1.40
N TYR A 76 -8.13 6.59 1.08
CA TYR A 76 -9.36 7.16 1.63
C TYR A 76 -9.51 6.87 3.13
N LYS A 77 -9.30 5.61 3.54
CA LYS A 77 -9.48 5.16 4.92
C LYS A 77 -8.52 5.85 5.89
N TYR A 78 -7.28 6.07 5.45
CA TYR A 78 -6.22 6.64 6.28
C TYR A 78 -5.82 8.05 5.85
N ARG A 79 -6.80 8.84 5.39
CA ARG A 79 -6.60 10.22 4.93
C ARG A 79 -5.96 11.12 6.00
N ASP A 80 -6.43 11.02 7.23
CA ASP A 80 -5.92 11.84 8.31
C ASP A 80 -4.45 11.55 8.62
N LEU A 81 -4.05 10.28 8.58
CA LEU A 81 -2.64 9.90 8.72
C LEU A 81 -1.78 10.40 7.55
N LEU A 82 -2.30 10.38 6.32
CA LEU A 82 -1.61 10.97 5.17
C LEU A 82 -1.44 12.49 5.33
N VAL A 83 -2.45 13.18 5.83
CA VAL A 83 -2.36 14.62 6.12
C VAL A 83 -1.34 14.89 7.23
N GLU A 84 -1.33 14.09 8.28
CA GLU A 84 -0.34 14.21 9.36
C GLU A 84 1.10 14.03 8.84
N LEU A 85 1.32 13.06 7.93
CA LEU A 85 2.66 12.71 7.45
C LEU A 85 3.17 13.61 6.31
N TYR A 86 2.29 14.09 5.44
CA TYR A 86 2.65 14.84 4.22
C TYR A 86 2.23 16.32 4.25
N GLY A 87 1.51 16.74 5.29
CA GLY A 87 0.87 18.04 5.35
C GLY A 87 -0.48 18.09 4.63
N GLU A 88 -1.26 19.14 4.89
CA GLU A 88 -2.66 19.27 4.45
C GLU A 88 -2.81 19.13 2.93
N GLU A 89 -2.04 19.90 2.17
CA GLU A 89 -2.16 19.93 0.71
C GLU A 89 -1.81 18.59 0.07
N LYS A 90 -0.60 18.10 0.32
CA LYS A 90 -0.12 16.82 -0.24
C LYS A 90 -0.93 15.63 0.27
N GLY A 91 -1.17 15.55 1.58
CA GLY A 91 -1.90 14.44 2.18
C GLY A 91 -3.32 14.30 1.63
N ARG A 92 -4.01 15.42 1.37
CA ARG A 92 -5.34 15.39 0.73
C ARG A 92 -5.29 15.00 -0.74
N ALA A 93 -4.22 15.33 -1.46
CA ALA A 93 -4.08 15.03 -2.88
C ALA A 93 -3.76 13.56 -3.17
N VAL A 94 -3.23 12.79 -2.21
CA VAL A 94 -2.85 11.38 -2.39
C VAL A 94 -4.04 10.54 -2.85
N GLN A 95 -3.87 9.83 -3.97
CA GLN A 95 -4.89 8.95 -4.54
C GLN A 95 -4.65 7.48 -4.23
N PHE A 96 -3.38 7.09 -4.10
CA PHE A 96 -2.97 5.71 -3.85
C PHE A 96 -2.04 5.65 -2.64
N ALA A 97 -2.32 4.77 -1.70
CA ALA A 97 -1.47 4.60 -0.52
C ALA A 97 -1.27 3.14 -0.14
N GLU A 98 -0.18 2.87 0.56
CA GLU A 98 0.06 1.68 1.36
C GLU A 98 0.24 2.08 2.81
N THR A 99 -0.22 1.21 3.71
CA THR A 99 -0.15 1.46 5.13
C THR A 99 0.62 0.36 5.85
N PHE A 100 1.35 0.75 6.88
CA PHE A 100 2.20 -0.15 7.66
C PHE A 100 2.01 0.11 9.14
N GLU A 101 1.89 -0.98 9.90
CA GLU A 101 1.86 -0.99 11.35
C GLU A 101 3.19 -1.51 11.88
N LEU A 102 3.74 -0.85 12.90
CA LEU A 102 4.95 -1.32 13.57
C LEU A 102 4.63 -2.61 14.34
N SER A 103 5.35 -3.67 14.00
CA SER A 103 5.24 -4.95 14.71
C SER A 103 5.68 -4.79 16.16
N GLN A 104 5.00 -5.49 17.06
CA GLN A 104 5.42 -5.60 18.47
C GLN A 104 6.71 -6.39 18.64
N TYR A 105 7.17 -7.09 17.61
CA TYR A 105 8.41 -7.88 17.62
C TYR A 105 9.61 -7.06 17.15
N GLY A 106 10.74 -7.27 17.82
CA GLY A 106 12.00 -6.65 17.48
C GLY A 106 12.16 -5.24 18.07
N ARG A 107 13.05 -4.46 17.46
CA ARG A 107 13.33 -3.09 17.91
C ARG A 107 12.11 -2.20 17.73
N GLN A 108 11.81 -1.40 18.75
CA GLN A 108 10.75 -0.41 18.75
C GLN A 108 11.35 0.99 18.45
N PRO A 109 11.36 1.46 17.21
CA PRO A 109 11.83 2.81 16.89
C PRO A 109 10.84 3.85 17.43
N LYS A 110 11.37 5.03 17.78
CA LYS A 110 10.51 6.19 18.10
C LYS A 110 9.78 6.67 16.84
N PRO A 111 8.59 7.31 16.94
CA PRO A 111 7.87 7.85 15.79
C PRO A 111 8.74 8.76 14.89
N THR A 112 9.56 9.64 15.52
CA THR A 112 10.50 10.49 14.79
C THR A 112 11.55 9.69 14.02
N GLU A 113 12.02 8.57 14.57
CA GLU A 113 13.00 7.69 13.91
C GLU A 113 12.37 6.95 12.71
N LEU A 114 11.12 6.49 12.83
CA LEU A 114 10.35 5.96 11.71
C LEU A 114 10.29 6.96 10.56
N ARG A 115 9.91 8.20 10.85
CA ARG A 115 9.69 9.26 9.86
C ARG A 115 10.97 9.79 9.23
N THR A 116 12.08 9.82 9.95
CA THR A 116 13.33 10.46 9.46
C THR A 116 14.35 9.45 8.92
N LYS A 117 14.36 8.22 9.41
CA LYS A 117 15.37 7.22 9.04
C LYS A 117 14.83 6.10 8.17
N LEU A 118 13.60 5.61 8.44
CA LEU A 118 13.01 4.50 7.70
C LEU A 118 12.15 5.00 6.53
N PHE A 119 11.48 6.13 6.70
CA PHE A 119 10.65 6.77 5.68
C PHE A 119 11.05 8.25 5.51
N PRO A 120 12.27 8.54 5.01
CA PRO A 120 12.83 9.90 5.01
C PRO A 120 12.21 10.86 3.98
N PHE A 121 11.21 10.41 3.25
CA PHE A 121 10.49 11.21 2.25
C PHE A 121 9.23 11.90 2.81
N PHE A 122 8.88 11.68 4.07
CA PHE A 122 7.90 12.54 4.74
C PHE A 122 8.54 13.92 4.94
N GLY A 123 7.83 14.98 4.53
CA GLY A 123 8.37 16.33 4.65
C GLY A 123 8.88 16.61 6.07
N ALA A 124 10.10 17.11 6.16
CA ALA A 124 10.57 17.73 7.40
C ALA A 124 9.74 19.01 7.56
N GLU A 125 9.09 19.15 8.72
CA GLU A 125 8.57 20.44 9.16
C GLU A 125 9.71 21.45 9.27
#